data_2c59abbec765e820b84f96f548269e6a
#
_entry.id   2c59abbec765e820b84f96f548269e6a
#
_cell.length_a   1.000
_cell.length_b   1.000
_cell.length_c   1.000
_cell.angle_alpha   90.00
_cell.angle_beta   90.00
_cell.angle_gamma   90.00
#
_symmetry.space_group_name_H-M   'P 1'
#
loop_
_entity.id
_entity.type
_entity.pdbx_description
1 polymer ?
#
loop_
_entity_poly.entity_id
_entity_poly.type
_entity_poly.pdbx_seq_one_letter_code
_entity_poly.pdbx_strand_id
1 'polypeptide(L)'
;NCALYGDVALCGTRGWFYEEDRGEHSAKIFNRELIRLETSLKAAGEREKFCFLHYPPLYQGYRCQEIIDLMKRYGVTRCYYGHLHGGSHRLAVSGDQDGVEYHLVAADYLGFKPELILP
;
A
#
# COMPACT_ATOMS: atom_id res chain seq x y z
N ASN A 1 2.36 -13.58 -0.28
CA ASN A 1 1.45 -14.04 -1.32
C ASN A 1 1.17 -12.96 -2.34
N CYS A 2 1.13 -13.32 -3.60
CA CYS A 2 0.75 -12.39 -4.65
C CYS A 2 -0.13 -13.12 -5.68
N ALA A 3 -0.96 -12.36 -6.38
CA ALA A 3 -1.74 -12.87 -7.49
C ALA A 3 -1.11 -12.37 -8.79
N LEU A 4 -1.17 -13.17 -9.84
CA LEU A 4 -0.58 -12.83 -11.13
C LEU A 4 -1.66 -12.54 -12.15
N TYR A 5 -1.45 -11.47 -12.93
CA TYR A 5 -2.32 -11.11 -14.04
C TYR A 5 -1.41 -10.71 -15.21
N GLY A 6 -1.19 -11.67 -16.13
CA GLY A 6 -0.24 -11.45 -17.21
C GLY A 6 1.16 -11.18 -16.67
N ASP A 7 1.74 -10.05 -17.08
CA ASP A 7 3.08 -9.65 -16.66
C ASP A 7 3.09 -8.80 -15.38
N VAL A 8 1.91 -8.62 -14.75
CA VAL A 8 1.76 -7.81 -13.55
C VAL A 8 1.48 -8.71 -12.35
N ALA A 9 2.15 -8.45 -11.23
CA ALA A 9 1.88 -9.09 -9.97
C ALA A 9 1.11 -8.15 -9.05
N LEU A 10 0.05 -8.68 -8.44
CA LEU A 10 -0.76 -7.94 -7.47
C LEU A 10 -0.32 -8.40 -6.09
N CYS A 11 0.43 -7.53 -5.40
CA CYS A 11 1.02 -7.82 -4.10
C CYS A 11 0.32 -7.01 -3.02
N GLY A 12 0.49 -7.39 -1.77
CA GLY A 12 -0.05 -6.56 -0.73
C GLY A 12 -0.10 -7.19 0.64
N THR A 13 -0.49 -6.37 1.57
CA THR A 13 -0.75 -6.74 2.96
C THR A 13 -1.65 -5.67 3.57
N ARG A 14 -1.95 -5.82 4.87
CA ARG A 14 -2.72 -4.83 5.59
C ARG A 14 -1.99 -3.47 5.68
N GLY A 15 -0.67 -3.49 5.75
CA GLY A 15 0.12 -2.31 6.02
C GLY A 15 0.11 -1.97 7.51
N TRP A 16 0.47 -0.74 7.83
CA TRP A 16 0.61 -0.29 9.21
C TRP A 16 0.14 1.16 9.36
N PHE A 17 -0.45 1.47 10.53
CA PHE A 17 -0.93 2.80 10.84
C PHE A 17 -0.50 3.18 12.26
N TYR A 18 0.31 4.22 12.39
CA TYR A 18 0.91 4.61 13.67
C TYR A 18 -0.09 4.94 14.78
N GLU A 19 -1.28 5.39 14.43
CA GLU A 19 -2.31 5.70 15.42
C GLU A 19 -2.74 4.47 16.22
N GLU A 20 -2.41 3.28 15.73
CA GLU A 20 -2.67 2.02 16.41
C GLU A 20 -1.49 1.54 17.25
N ASP A 21 -0.42 2.32 17.34
CA ASP A 21 0.75 1.93 18.11
C ASP A 21 0.42 1.82 19.61
N ARG A 22 0.73 0.67 20.19
CA ARG A 22 0.42 0.31 21.58
C ARG A 22 1.64 -0.29 22.28
N GLY A 23 2.86 0.12 21.95
CA GLY A 23 4.09 -0.33 22.57
C GLY A 23 4.68 -1.60 21.95
N GLU A 24 5.25 -2.48 22.77
CA GLU A 24 5.98 -3.66 22.28
C GLU A 24 5.12 -4.60 21.42
N HIS A 25 3.86 -4.75 21.79
CA HIS A 25 2.95 -5.60 21.02
C HIS A 25 2.78 -5.04 19.60
N SER A 26 2.63 -3.74 19.49
CA SER A 26 2.50 -3.07 18.19
C SER A 26 3.76 -3.20 17.36
N ALA A 27 4.95 -3.14 17.99
CA ALA A 27 6.22 -3.33 17.29
C ALA A 27 6.32 -4.73 16.68
N LYS A 28 5.87 -5.75 17.39
CA LYS A 28 5.86 -7.12 16.87
C LYS A 28 4.92 -7.27 15.69
N ILE A 29 3.74 -6.66 15.78
CA ILE A 29 2.75 -6.69 14.69
C ILE A 29 3.30 -5.95 13.48
N PHE A 30 3.93 -4.81 13.68
CA PHE A 30 4.53 -4.02 12.62
C PHE A 30 5.61 -4.83 11.90
N ASN A 31 6.53 -5.45 12.64
CA ASN A 31 7.58 -6.28 12.03
C ASN A 31 6.98 -7.44 11.23
N ARG A 32 5.92 -8.05 11.72
CA ARG A 32 5.23 -9.13 11.01
C ARG A 32 4.65 -8.61 9.69
N GLU A 33 4.06 -7.43 9.70
CA GLU A 33 3.51 -6.85 8.47
C GLU A 33 4.59 -6.52 7.46
N LEU A 34 5.74 -6.02 7.91
CA LEU A 34 6.88 -5.79 7.03
C LEU A 34 7.37 -7.09 6.38
N ILE A 35 7.46 -8.16 7.16
CA ILE A 35 7.87 -9.47 6.65
C ILE A 35 6.86 -10.00 5.63
N ARG A 36 5.56 -9.86 5.92
CA ARG A 36 4.50 -10.29 5.02
C ARG A 36 4.53 -9.53 3.70
N LEU A 37 4.73 -8.22 3.77
CA LEU A 37 4.84 -7.40 2.57
C LEU A 37 6.06 -7.81 1.75
N GLU A 38 7.20 -7.96 2.37
CA GLU A 38 8.41 -8.36 1.66
C GLU A 38 8.24 -9.73 1.02
N THR A 39 7.64 -10.68 1.72
CA THR A 39 7.35 -12.02 1.18
C THR A 39 6.46 -11.92 -0.05
N SER A 40 5.43 -11.09 -0.01
CA SER A 40 4.54 -10.86 -1.14
C SER A 40 5.30 -10.30 -2.34
N LEU A 41 6.14 -9.28 -2.11
CA LEU A 41 6.91 -8.64 -3.18
C LEU A 41 7.95 -9.59 -3.77
N LYS A 42 8.61 -10.40 -2.96
CA LYS A 42 9.57 -11.41 -3.45
C LYS A 42 8.90 -12.45 -4.33
N ALA A 43 7.68 -12.86 -3.98
CA ALA A 43 6.94 -13.86 -4.75
C ALA A 43 6.63 -13.39 -6.17
N ALA A 44 6.59 -12.08 -6.38
CA ALA A 44 6.32 -11.49 -7.69
C ALA A 44 7.48 -11.62 -8.67
N GLY A 45 8.72 -11.81 -8.18
CA GLY A 45 9.92 -11.93 -9.03
C GLY A 45 10.19 -10.64 -9.80
N GLU A 46 10.45 -10.77 -11.10
CA GLU A 46 10.81 -9.64 -11.97
C GLU A 46 9.61 -8.94 -12.59
N ARG A 47 8.40 -9.35 -12.27
CA ARG A 47 7.19 -8.74 -12.84
C ARG A 47 6.99 -7.33 -12.34
N GLU A 48 6.27 -6.53 -13.13
CA GLU A 48 5.75 -5.25 -12.64
C GLU A 48 4.83 -5.50 -11.46
N LYS A 49 4.96 -4.70 -10.40
CA LYS A 49 4.25 -4.93 -9.14
C LYS A 49 3.32 -3.78 -8.83
N PHE A 50 2.04 -4.11 -8.59
CA PHE A 50 1.07 -3.21 -7.99
C PHE A 50 0.88 -3.66 -6.56
N CYS A 51 0.97 -2.73 -5.60
CA CYS A 51 0.87 -3.03 -4.19
C CYS A 51 -0.47 -2.53 -3.64
N PHE A 52 -1.17 -3.39 -2.90
CA PHE A 52 -2.46 -3.07 -2.30
C PHE A 52 -2.33 -3.11 -0.79
N LEU A 53 -2.64 -1.99 -0.14
CA LEU A 53 -2.54 -1.86 1.32
C LEU A 53 -3.87 -1.35 1.86
N HIS A 54 -4.32 -1.88 3.00
CA HIS A 54 -5.49 -1.31 3.66
C HIS A 54 -5.15 0.06 4.23
N TYR A 55 -4.05 0.16 4.98
CA TYR A 55 -3.62 1.43 5.57
C TYR A 55 -2.72 2.18 4.60
N PRO A 56 -2.88 3.51 4.48
CA PRO A 56 -2.01 4.30 3.61
C PRO A 56 -0.57 4.29 4.11
N PRO A 57 0.42 4.03 3.24
CA PRO A 57 1.82 4.12 3.65
C PRO A 57 2.27 5.56 3.81
N LEU A 58 1.52 6.51 3.26
CA LEU A 58 1.75 7.93 3.45
C LEU A 58 0.46 8.71 3.24
N TYR A 59 0.34 9.81 3.93
CA TYR A 59 -0.65 10.85 3.67
C TYR A 59 -0.09 12.16 4.24
N GLN A 60 -0.82 13.25 4.07
CA GLN A 60 -0.31 14.55 4.50
C GLN A 60 0.05 14.50 6.00
N GLY A 61 1.33 14.74 6.29
CA GLY A 61 1.86 14.72 7.67
C GLY A 61 2.27 13.36 8.20
N TYR A 62 2.19 12.29 7.39
CA TYR A 62 2.53 10.94 7.83
C TYR A 62 3.26 10.17 6.73
N ARG A 63 4.30 9.43 7.12
CA ARG A 63 4.98 8.48 6.25
C ARG A 63 5.39 7.25 7.04
N CYS A 64 5.12 6.07 6.49
CA CYS A 64 5.71 4.84 6.99
C CYS A 64 6.90 4.50 6.09
N GLN A 65 8.07 5.01 6.46
CA GLN A 65 9.26 4.93 5.62
C GLN A 65 9.67 3.50 5.32
N GLU A 66 9.51 2.61 6.30
CA GLU A 66 9.89 1.19 6.13
C GLU A 66 9.08 0.53 5.02
N ILE A 67 7.78 0.79 4.94
CA ILE A 67 6.93 0.24 3.88
C ILE A 67 7.29 0.88 2.54
N ILE A 68 7.49 2.20 2.52
CA ILE A 68 7.89 2.92 1.31
C ILE A 68 9.21 2.38 0.77
N ASP A 69 10.19 2.15 1.66
CA ASP A 69 11.49 1.62 1.26
C ASP A 69 11.39 0.21 0.70
N LEU A 70 10.53 -0.64 1.26
CA LEU A 70 10.29 -1.97 0.70
C LEU A 70 9.71 -1.89 -0.71
N MET A 71 8.71 -1.04 -0.91
CA MET A 71 8.11 -0.87 -2.24
C MET A 71 9.15 -0.40 -3.26
N LYS A 72 9.99 0.55 -2.88
CA LYS A 72 11.04 1.07 -3.77
C LYS A 72 12.09 0.00 -4.05
N ARG A 73 12.51 -0.75 -3.04
CA ARG A 73 13.51 -1.80 -3.20
C ARG A 73 13.08 -2.87 -4.20
N TYR A 74 11.81 -3.23 -4.18
CA TYR A 74 11.27 -4.28 -5.05
C TYR A 74 10.66 -3.74 -6.34
N GLY A 75 10.77 -2.43 -6.60
CA GLY A 75 10.35 -1.84 -7.87
C GLY A 75 8.84 -1.75 -8.06
N VAL A 76 8.09 -1.55 -6.98
CA VAL A 76 6.64 -1.31 -7.07
C VAL A 76 6.39 -0.06 -7.88
N THR A 77 5.49 -0.13 -8.87
CA THR A 77 5.15 1.00 -9.74
C THR A 77 3.89 1.71 -9.33
N ARG A 78 2.94 1.00 -8.72
CA ARG A 78 1.68 1.58 -8.24
C ARG A 78 1.34 1.04 -6.87
N CYS A 79 0.79 1.93 -6.01
CA CYS A 79 0.29 1.57 -4.69
C CYS A 79 -1.15 2.04 -4.55
N TYR A 80 -2.05 1.11 -4.28
CA TYR A 80 -3.46 1.37 -4.02
C TYR A 80 -3.73 1.16 -2.55
N TYR A 81 -4.40 2.11 -1.90
CA TYR A 81 -4.67 2.03 -0.47
C TYR A 81 -6.08 2.51 -0.14
N GLY A 82 -6.59 2.07 1.01
CA GLY A 82 -7.90 2.44 1.50
C GLY A 82 -7.83 3.20 2.82
N HIS A 83 -8.73 2.87 3.74
CA HIS A 83 -8.81 3.35 5.11
C HIS A 83 -9.31 4.80 5.27
N LEU A 84 -8.82 5.75 4.44
CA LEU A 84 -9.23 7.15 4.55
C LEU A 84 -10.63 7.34 3.99
N HIS A 85 -11.55 7.82 4.82
CA HIS A 85 -12.96 8.02 4.48
C HIS A 85 -13.43 9.42 4.84
N GLY A 86 -14.49 9.89 4.20
CA GLY A 86 -15.11 11.17 4.50
C GLY A 86 -14.11 12.32 4.40
N GLY A 87 -14.04 13.16 5.42
CA GLY A 87 -13.16 14.32 5.45
C GLY A 87 -11.68 14.00 5.35
N SER A 88 -11.28 12.74 5.64
CA SER A 88 -9.88 12.32 5.56
C SER A 88 -9.37 12.23 4.12
N HIS A 89 -10.24 12.24 3.12
CA HIS A 89 -9.84 12.18 1.70
C HIS A 89 -8.88 13.30 1.34
N ARG A 90 -9.03 14.48 1.92
CA ARG A 90 -8.16 15.63 1.65
C ARG A 90 -6.73 15.43 2.11
N LEU A 91 -6.49 14.46 3.01
CA LEU A 91 -5.16 14.12 3.49
C LEU A 91 -4.47 13.09 2.60
N ALA A 92 -5.21 12.50 1.67
CA ALA A 92 -4.68 11.47 0.79
C ALA A 92 -3.62 12.03 -0.14
N VAL A 93 -2.58 11.23 -0.38
CA VAL A 93 -1.56 11.52 -1.37
C VAL A 93 -1.88 10.71 -2.61
N SER A 94 -1.95 11.39 -3.75
CA SER A 94 -2.20 10.76 -5.05
C SER A 94 -1.10 11.16 -6.03
N GLY A 95 -0.91 10.32 -7.06
CA GLY A 95 0.08 10.57 -8.08
C GLY A 95 1.47 10.04 -7.70
N ASP A 96 2.48 10.48 -8.45
CA ASP A 96 3.85 9.99 -8.32
C ASP A 96 4.54 10.58 -7.08
N GLN A 97 5.06 9.69 -6.23
CA GLN A 97 5.91 10.05 -5.11
C GLN A 97 7.13 9.13 -5.14
N ASP A 98 8.28 9.67 -5.48
CA ASP A 98 9.55 8.92 -5.52
C ASP A 98 9.49 7.69 -6.44
N GLY A 99 8.77 7.77 -7.54
CA GLY A 99 8.69 6.69 -8.53
C GLY A 99 7.57 5.68 -8.29
N VAL A 100 6.77 5.85 -7.24
CA VAL A 100 5.57 5.04 -6.98
C VAL A 100 4.34 5.90 -7.20
N GLU A 101 3.39 5.42 -7.98
CA GLU A 101 2.14 6.12 -8.22
C GLU A 101 1.09 5.69 -7.20
N TYR A 102 0.61 6.61 -6.38
CA TYR A 102 -0.31 6.35 -5.26
C TYR A 102 -1.75 6.67 -5.62
N HIS A 103 -2.68 5.80 -5.20
CA HIS A 103 -4.11 5.95 -5.45
C HIS A 103 -4.93 5.55 -4.22
N LEU A 104 -5.82 6.45 -3.79
CA LEU A 104 -6.81 6.13 -2.76
C LEU A 104 -8.00 5.42 -3.43
N VAL A 105 -8.33 4.24 -2.93
CA VAL A 105 -9.43 3.42 -3.48
C VAL A 105 -10.52 3.12 -2.45
N ALA A 106 -10.67 4.00 -1.46
CA ALA A 106 -11.77 3.87 -0.50
C ALA A 106 -13.12 4.02 -1.23
N ALA A 107 -14.10 3.19 -0.84
CA ALA A 107 -15.38 3.14 -1.56
C ALA A 107 -16.09 4.49 -1.64
N ASP A 108 -16.13 5.24 -0.54
CA ASP A 108 -16.80 6.56 -0.54
C ASP A 108 -16.05 7.61 -1.36
N TYR A 109 -14.72 7.52 -1.43
CA TYR A 109 -13.91 8.39 -2.29
C TYR A 109 -14.22 8.16 -3.77
N LEU A 110 -14.41 6.89 -4.17
CA LEU A 110 -14.72 6.52 -5.55
C LEU A 110 -16.21 6.64 -5.88
N GLY A 111 -17.04 7.17 -4.96
CA GLY A 111 -18.49 7.28 -5.16
C GLY A 111 -19.16 5.90 -5.22
N PHE A 112 -18.61 4.93 -4.50
CA PHE A 112 -19.08 3.53 -4.46
C PHE A 112 -19.08 2.85 -5.82
N LYS A 113 -18.17 3.27 -6.72
CA LYS A 113 -17.97 2.65 -8.04
C LYS A 113 -16.63 1.94 -8.07
N PRO A 114 -16.55 0.76 -8.68
CA PRO A 114 -15.25 0.10 -8.87
C PRO A 114 -14.34 0.93 -9.76
N GLU A 115 -13.04 0.92 -9.45
CA GLU A 115 -12.03 1.57 -10.29
C GLU A 115 -11.36 0.51 -11.17
N LEU A 116 -11.27 0.79 -12.47
CA LEU A 116 -10.58 -0.08 -13.39
C LEU A 116 -9.06 0.14 -13.25
N ILE A 117 -8.34 -0.89 -12.85
CA ILE A 117 -6.89 -0.86 -12.62
C ILE A 117 -6.14 -1.47 -13.79
N LEU A 118 -6.68 -2.53 -14.36
CA LEU A 118 -6.10 -3.29 -15.47
C LEU A 118 -7.13 -3.43 -16.58
N PRO A 119 -6.70 -3.43 -17.86
CA PRO A 119 -7.61 -3.61 -18.96
C PRO A 119 -8.24 -5.00 -19.01
#